data_bd07f2a66211bd59626829bb32049112
#
_entry.id   bd07f2a66211bd59626829bb32049112
#
_cell.length_a   1.000
_cell.length_b   1.000
_cell.length_c   1.000
_cell.angle_alpha   90.00
_cell.angle_beta   90.00
_cell.angle_gamma   90.00
#
_symmetry.space_group_name_H-M   'P 1'
#
loop_
_entity.id
_entity.type
_entity.pdbx_description
1 polymer ?
#
loop_
_entity_poly.entity_id
_entity_poly.type
_entity_poly.pdbx_seq_one_letter_code
_entity_poly.pdbx_strand_id
1 'polypeptide(L)'
;YTLTRNVKKLSVGQVVYTAMCYENGCMLDDGTLFKLGQDNFRWIGGDEYSGEWLKEQAKKKNYKVWIKSATDHIHNIAVQGPNSRKILEKFVWTPPIQPSITELEWFRFNIARIDHETGTPIVISRTGYTGELGYEIWCHPKDAAEVWDKVWEAGKEFDITPLGLEA
;
A
#
# COMPACT_ATOMS: atom_id res chain seq x y z
N TYR A 1 17.88 1.72 -10.02
CA TYR A 1 18.21 2.04 -11.42
C TYR A 1 16.97 2.55 -12.18
N THR A 2 15.84 1.88 -12.07
CA THR A 2 14.61 2.21 -12.80
C THR A 2 13.74 3.29 -12.14
N LEU A 3 13.97 3.57 -10.88
CA LEU A 3 13.21 4.53 -10.09
C LEU A 3 14.06 5.77 -9.77
N THR A 4 13.41 6.92 -9.66
CA THR A 4 14.08 8.20 -9.40
C THR A 4 14.51 8.38 -7.94
N ARG A 5 13.90 7.63 -6.99
CA ARG A 5 14.30 7.62 -5.58
C ARG A 5 15.41 6.62 -5.28
N ASN A 6 16.24 6.93 -4.31
CA ASN A 6 17.26 6.01 -3.83
C ASN A 6 16.66 4.98 -2.87
N VAL A 7 16.19 3.87 -3.42
CA VAL A 7 15.51 2.78 -2.69
C VAL A 7 16.42 2.04 -1.70
N LYS A 8 17.75 2.17 -1.83
CA LYS A 8 18.72 1.56 -0.89
C LYS A 8 18.64 2.19 0.50
N LYS A 9 18.14 3.43 0.61
CA LYS A 9 17.98 4.15 1.88
C LYS A 9 16.71 3.79 2.62
N LEU A 10 15.78 3.06 2.01
CA LEU A 10 14.53 2.69 2.65
C LEU A 10 14.76 1.66 3.77
N SER A 11 14.12 1.85 4.90
CA SER A 11 13.96 0.83 5.94
C SER A 11 12.78 -0.10 5.61
N VAL A 12 12.80 -1.33 6.13
CA VAL A 12 11.63 -2.23 6.08
C VAL A 12 10.45 -1.55 6.77
N GLY A 13 9.25 -1.69 6.22
CA GLY A 13 8.04 -0.99 6.67
C GLY A 13 7.87 0.42 6.09
N GLN A 14 8.82 0.90 5.29
CA GLN A 14 8.75 2.21 4.65
C GLN A 14 8.12 2.13 3.25
N VAL A 15 7.36 3.15 2.91
CA VAL A 15 6.82 3.43 1.59
C VAL A 15 7.50 4.67 1.02
N VAL A 16 7.62 4.78 -0.28
CA VAL A 16 8.07 6.00 -0.95
C VAL A 16 7.32 6.18 -2.26
N TYR A 17 6.88 7.41 -2.52
CA TYR A 17 6.41 7.81 -3.83
C TYR A 17 7.59 8.11 -4.74
N THR A 18 7.57 7.58 -5.97
CA THR A 18 8.67 7.72 -6.94
C THR A 18 8.17 7.54 -8.37
N ALA A 19 8.83 8.20 -9.31
CA ALA A 19 8.60 7.98 -10.72
C ALA A 19 9.48 6.84 -11.24
N MET A 20 8.95 6.13 -12.23
CA MET A 20 9.65 5.19 -13.10
C MET A 20 9.83 5.84 -14.45
N CYS A 21 11.06 5.88 -14.96
CA CYS A 21 11.38 6.60 -16.18
C CYS A 21 12.07 5.72 -17.22
N TYR A 22 11.86 6.08 -18.47
CA TYR A 22 12.68 5.61 -19.58
C TYR A 22 14.11 6.18 -19.49
N GLU A 23 15.01 5.65 -20.32
CA GLU A 23 16.41 6.06 -20.35
C GLU A 23 16.60 7.52 -20.80
N ASN A 24 15.67 8.07 -21.54
CA ASN A 24 15.64 9.49 -21.98
C ASN A 24 15.06 10.45 -20.94
N GLY A 25 14.64 9.92 -19.76
CA GLY A 25 14.06 10.72 -18.67
C GLY A 25 12.54 10.94 -18.76
N CYS A 26 11.88 10.53 -19.83
CA CYS A 26 10.42 10.56 -19.88
C CYS A 26 9.83 9.59 -18.85
N MET A 27 8.78 10.02 -18.17
CA MET A 27 8.08 9.20 -17.18
C MET A 27 7.32 8.08 -17.89
N LEU A 28 7.51 6.85 -17.42
CA LEU A 28 6.75 5.69 -17.86
C LEU A 28 5.51 5.53 -16.96
N ASP A 29 5.72 5.61 -15.66
CA ASP A 29 4.71 5.43 -14.63
C ASP A 29 5.16 6.14 -13.35
N ASP A 30 4.24 6.39 -12.43
CA ASP A 30 4.54 6.83 -11.08
C ASP A 30 3.73 6.04 -10.06
N GLY A 31 4.20 6.00 -8.83
CA GLY A 31 3.54 5.18 -7.83
C GLY A 31 4.29 5.08 -6.52
N THR A 32 3.87 4.13 -5.72
CA THR A 32 4.46 3.87 -4.42
C THR A 32 5.25 2.57 -4.40
N LEU A 33 6.43 2.64 -3.77
CA LEU A 33 7.28 1.49 -3.53
C LEU A 33 7.30 1.17 -2.04
N PHE A 34 6.84 -0.02 -1.71
CA PHE A 34 6.85 -0.59 -0.36
C PHE A 34 8.10 -1.45 -0.18
N LYS A 35 8.86 -1.24 0.90
CA LYS A 35 9.93 -2.16 1.28
C LYS A 35 9.41 -3.17 2.29
N LEU A 36 9.03 -4.36 1.78
CA LEU A 36 8.42 -5.44 2.56
C LEU A 36 9.45 -6.24 3.37
N GLY A 37 10.70 -6.27 2.92
CA GLY A 37 11.79 -6.99 3.56
C GLY A 37 13.14 -6.51 3.03
N GLN A 38 14.24 -7.14 3.46
CA GLN A 38 15.60 -6.74 3.08
C GLN A 38 15.75 -6.61 1.55
N ASP A 39 15.31 -7.63 0.81
CA ASP A 39 15.38 -7.70 -0.65
C ASP A 39 13.99 -7.92 -1.29
N ASN A 40 12.93 -7.53 -0.58
CA ASN A 40 11.56 -7.70 -1.03
C ASN A 40 10.86 -6.35 -1.11
N PHE A 41 10.35 -6.04 -2.30
CA PHE A 41 9.70 -4.78 -2.61
C PHE A 41 8.37 -5.02 -3.33
N ARG A 42 7.42 -4.12 -3.13
CA ARG A 42 6.17 -4.07 -3.90
C ARG A 42 6.06 -2.70 -4.56
N TRP A 43 5.88 -2.71 -5.87
CA TRP A 43 5.51 -1.54 -6.66
C TRP A 43 3.99 -1.49 -6.79
N ILE A 44 3.42 -0.32 -6.55
CA ILE A 44 2.03 0.00 -6.82
C ILE A 44 2.04 1.18 -7.77
N GLY A 45 1.70 0.93 -9.01
CA GLY A 45 1.64 1.93 -10.09
C GLY A 45 0.31 1.88 -10.82
N GLY A 46 0.16 2.73 -11.81
CA GLY A 46 -1.04 2.86 -12.63
C GLY A 46 -1.02 2.03 -13.91
N ASP A 47 0.15 1.59 -14.35
CA ASP A 47 0.33 0.88 -15.63
C ASP A 47 0.92 -0.52 -15.43
N GLU A 48 0.27 -1.54 -16.01
CA GLU A 48 0.74 -2.92 -15.96
C GLU A 48 2.08 -3.12 -16.68
N TYR A 49 2.39 -2.29 -17.68
CA TYR A 49 3.66 -2.34 -18.39
C TYR A 49 4.85 -2.04 -17.48
N SER A 50 4.66 -1.36 -16.37
CA SER A 50 5.72 -1.11 -15.39
C SER A 50 6.41 -2.41 -14.92
N GLY A 51 5.66 -3.50 -14.77
CA GLY A 51 6.18 -4.83 -14.44
C GLY A 51 7.06 -5.43 -15.55
N GLU A 52 6.64 -5.30 -16.78
CA GLU A 52 7.41 -5.78 -17.95
C GLU A 52 8.68 -4.93 -18.13
N TRP A 53 8.56 -3.62 -17.99
CA TRP A 53 9.73 -2.73 -18.01
C TRP A 53 10.79 -3.11 -16.96
N LEU A 54 10.37 -3.41 -15.75
CA LEU A 54 11.28 -3.89 -14.70
C LEU A 54 11.99 -5.19 -15.09
N LYS A 55 11.28 -6.15 -15.71
CA LYS A 55 11.86 -7.41 -16.22
C LYS A 55 12.88 -7.15 -17.33
N GLU A 56 12.55 -6.28 -18.28
CA GLU A 56 13.46 -5.89 -19.35
C GLU A 56 14.76 -5.26 -18.82
N GLN A 57 14.63 -4.30 -17.89
CA GLN A 57 15.79 -3.64 -17.30
C GLN A 57 16.64 -4.60 -16.46
N ALA A 58 16.02 -5.50 -15.72
CA ALA A 58 16.73 -6.54 -14.98
C ALA A 58 17.52 -7.45 -15.92
N LYS A 59 16.94 -7.86 -17.04
CA LYS A 59 17.59 -8.67 -18.08
C LYS A 59 18.75 -7.92 -18.72
N LYS A 60 18.55 -6.66 -19.15
CA LYS A 60 19.62 -5.80 -19.73
C LYS A 60 20.83 -5.65 -18.81
N LYS A 61 20.60 -5.61 -17.50
CA LYS A 61 21.64 -5.45 -16.47
C LYS A 61 22.14 -6.76 -15.88
N ASN A 62 21.62 -7.89 -16.34
CA ASN A 62 21.92 -9.22 -15.80
C ASN A 62 21.70 -9.34 -14.28
N TYR A 63 20.65 -8.69 -13.77
CA TYR A 63 20.28 -8.77 -12.36
C TYR A 63 19.53 -10.08 -12.06
N LYS A 64 19.93 -10.76 -10.99
CA LYS A 64 19.24 -11.95 -10.48
C LYS A 64 18.08 -11.51 -9.59
N VAL A 65 16.95 -11.17 -10.20
CA VAL A 65 15.73 -10.76 -9.50
C VAL A 65 14.53 -11.54 -10.03
N TRP A 66 13.53 -11.70 -9.17
CA TRP A 66 12.25 -12.30 -9.53
C TRP A 66 11.17 -11.24 -9.47
N ILE A 67 10.42 -11.08 -10.54
CA ILE A 67 9.38 -10.06 -10.68
C ILE A 67 8.08 -10.77 -11.06
N LYS A 68 7.05 -10.57 -10.23
CA LYS A 68 5.72 -11.16 -10.39
C LYS A 68 4.65 -10.09 -10.23
N SER A 69 3.66 -10.08 -11.11
CA SER A 69 2.43 -9.33 -10.89
C SER A 69 1.65 -9.94 -9.71
N ALA A 70 1.09 -9.08 -8.88
CA ALA A 70 0.22 -9.45 -7.77
C ALA A 70 -1.14 -8.73 -7.86
N THR A 71 -1.46 -8.09 -8.99
CA THR A 71 -2.66 -7.27 -9.20
C THR A 71 -3.93 -8.04 -8.85
N ASP A 72 -4.08 -9.28 -9.35
CA ASP A 72 -5.27 -10.11 -9.08
C ASP A 72 -5.27 -10.80 -7.71
N HIS A 73 -4.21 -10.63 -6.93
CA HIS A 73 -4.03 -11.30 -5.63
C HIS A 73 -4.13 -10.35 -4.44
N ILE A 74 -4.28 -9.05 -4.68
CA ILE A 74 -4.31 -8.04 -3.63
C ILE A 74 -5.41 -7.03 -3.97
N HIS A 75 -6.29 -6.82 -3.00
CA HIS A 75 -7.34 -5.80 -3.06
C HIS A 75 -6.95 -4.60 -2.18
N ASN A 76 -7.28 -3.39 -2.63
CA ASN A 76 -7.05 -2.15 -1.89
C ASN A 76 -8.38 -1.49 -1.53
N ILE A 77 -8.49 -1.05 -0.28
CA ILE A 77 -9.58 -0.19 0.19
C ILE A 77 -8.96 1.06 0.82
N ALA A 78 -9.23 2.21 0.22
CA ALA A 78 -8.76 3.50 0.73
C ALA A 78 -9.76 4.07 1.75
N VAL A 79 -9.28 4.43 2.94
CA VAL A 79 -10.05 5.08 4.00
C VAL A 79 -9.41 6.44 4.26
N GLN A 80 -10.01 7.50 3.75
CA GLN A 80 -9.41 8.82 3.68
C GLN A 80 -10.24 9.86 4.43
N GLY A 81 -9.61 10.94 4.88
CA GLY A 81 -10.24 12.04 5.58
C GLY A 81 -9.89 12.10 7.07
N PRO A 82 -10.26 13.19 7.78
CA PRO A 82 -9.82 13.48 9.14
C PRO A 82 -10.24 12.45 10.19
N ASN A 83 -11.32 11.70 9.94
CA ASN A 83 -11.81 10.64 10.83
C ASN A 83 -11.27 9.24 10.49
N SER A 84 -10.50 9.07 9.41
CA SER A 84 -10.00 7.77 8.95
C SER A 84 -9.28 6.98 10.05
N ARG A 85 -8.42 7.64 10.84
CA ARG A 85 -7.74 7.02 11.98
C ARG A 85 -8.71 6.47 13.02
N LYS A 86 -9.69 7.26 13.42
CA LYS A 86 -10.68 6.87 14.44
C LYS A 86 -11.53 5.66 13.99
N ILE A 87 -11.84 5.61 12.71
CA ILE A 87 -12.55 4.49 12.09
C ILE A 87 -11.72 3.21 12.19
N LEU A 88 -10.44 3.29 11.80
CA LEU A 88 -9.55 2.14 11.76
C LEU A 88 -9.17 1.63 13.15
N GLU A 89 -9.01 2.51 14.12
CA GLU A 89 -8.73 2.13 15.52
C GLU A 89 -9.79 1.20 16.14
N LYS A 90 -11.00 1.17 15.59
CA LYS A 90 -12.09 0.35 16.11
C LYS A 90 -11.94 -1.13 15.80
N PHE A 91 -11.23 -1.47 14.72
CA PHE A 91 -11.17 -2.86 14.26
C PHE A 91 -9.80 -3.31 13.75
N VAL A 92 -8.81 -2.43 13.67
CA VAL A 92 -7.47 -2.83 13.23
C VAL A 92 -6.61 -3.17 14.45
N TRP A 93 -6.25 -4.43 14.54
CA TRP A 93 -5.30 -4.94 15.52
C TRP A 93 -3.88 -5.01 14.91
N THR A 94 -2.89 -4.52 15.63
CA THR A 94 -1.47 -4.61 15.27
C THR A 94 -0.70 -5.39 16.32
N PRO A 95 0.27 -6.25 15.93
CA PRO A 95 1.14 -6.91 16.90
C PRO A 95 1.86 -5.89 17.79
N PRO A 96 2.05 -6.19 19.09
CA PRO A 96 2.67 -5.24 20.06
C PRO A 96 4.08 -4.77 19.68
N ILE A 97 4.77 -5.48 18.82
CA ILE A 97 6.10 -5.11 18.33
C ILE A 97 6.08 -4.10 17.17
N GLN A 98 4.90 -3.80 16.64
CA GLN A 98 4.69 -2.84 15.57
C GLN A 98 3.93 -1.61 16.10
N PRO A 99 4.11 -0.44 15.47
CA PRO A 99 3.31 0.73 15.81
C PRO A 99 1.82 0.45 15.67
N SER A 100 1.03 0.95 16.60
CA SER A 100 -0.44 0.98 16.47
C SER A 100 -0.88 1.91 15.33
N ILE A 101 -2.18 1.92 15.00
CA ILE A 101 -2.73 2.85 13.99
C ILE A 101 -2.47 4.31 14.37
N THR A 102 -2.49 4.64 15.67
CA THR A 102 -2.18 6.00 16.16
C THR A 102 -0.73 6.39 15.95
N GLU A 103 0.18 5.44 16.09
CA GLU A 103 1.63 5.64 16.00
C GLU A 103 2.18 5.44 14.59
N LEU A 104 1.38 4.85 13.67
CA LEU A 104 1.82 4.62 12.29
C LEU A 104 2.14 5.93 11.60
N GLU A 105 3.41 6.12 11.29
CA GLU A 105 3.91 7.33 10.65
C GLU A 105 3.49 7.43 9.17
N TRP A 106 3.53 8.64 8.65
CA TRP A 106 3.28 8.91 7.24
C TRP A 106 4.26 8.17 6.34
N PHE A 107 3.75 7.55 5.27
CA PHE A 107 4.50 6.70 4.35
C PHE A 107 5.19 5.51 5.04
N ARG A 108 4.47 4.94 6.02
CA ARG A 108 4.77 3.66 6.67
C ARG A 108 3.63 2.68 6.49
N PHE A 109 3.94 1.41 6.63
CA PHE A 109 2.93 0.35 6.66
C PHE A 109 3.24 -0.68 7.75
N ASN A 110 2.19 -1.35 8.20
CA ASN A 110 2.24 -2.46 9.14
C ASN A 110 1.52 -3.69 8.56
N ILE A 111 1.93 -4.86 9.01
CA ILE A 111 1.13 -6.08 8.92
C ILE A 111 0.19 -6.08 10.13
N ALA A 112 -1.10 -6.15 9.86
CA ALA A 112 -2.15 -6.03 10.86
C ALA A 112 -3.20 -7.12 10.65
N ARG A 113 -4.23 -7.12 11.50
CA ARG A 113 -5.38 -8.03 11.39
C ARG A 113 -6.67 -7.31 11.74
N ILE A 114 -7.77 -7.88 11.31
CA ILE A 114 -9.10 -7.42 11.70
C ILE A 114 -9.40 -7.92 13.12
N ASP A 115 -9.87 -7.04 13.98
CA ASP A 115 -10.35 -7.21 15.34
C ASP A 115 -9.31 -7.75 16.36
N HIS A 116 -8.61 -8.85 16.06
CA HIS A 116 -7.75 -9.54 17.02
C HIS A 116 -6.61 -10.33 16.36
N GLU A 117 -5.73 -10.90 17.17
CA GLU A 117 -4.47 -11.56 16.73
C GLU A 117 -4.66 -12.75 15.77
N THR A 118 -5.83 -13.37 15.75
CA THR A 118 -6.15 -14.47 14.82
C THR A 118 -7.15 -14.06 13.74
N GLY A 119 -7.49 -12.76 13.66
CA GLY A 119 -8.41 -12.22 12.67
C GLY A 119 -7.81 -12.18 11.26
N THR A 120 -8.61 -11.77 10.31
CA THR A 120 -8.25 -11.69 8.89
C THR A 120 -6.99 -10.84 8.68
N PRO A 121 -5.95 -11.40 8.02
CA PRO A 121 -4.70 -10.67 7.82
C PRO A 121 -4.85 -9.55 6.80
N ILE A 122 -4.32 -8.39 7.13
CA ILE A 122 -4.26 -7.21 6.28
C ILE A 122 -2.88 -6.58 6.34
N VAL A 123 -2.55 -5.78 5.33
CA VAL A 123 -1.48 -4.79 5.43
C VAL A 123 -2.15 -3.43 5.45
N ILE A 124 -1.74 -2.56 6.37
CA ILE A 124 -2.26 -1.20 6.45
C ILE A 124 -1.12 -0.21 6.25
N SER A 125 -1.31 0.74 5.35
CA SER A 125 -0.36 1.82 5.08
C SER A 125 -0.97 3.18 5.36
N ARG A 126 -0.18 4.10 5.92
CA ARG A 126 -0.56 5.50 6.03
C ARG A 126 -0.15 6.23 4.75
N THR A 127 -0.90 5.93 3.72
CA THR A 127 -0.79 6.44 2.36
C THR A 127 -2.17 6.79 1.82
N GLY A 128 -2.23 7.51 0.72
CA GLY A 128 -3.48 7.89 0.08
C GLY A 128 -3.21 8.88 -1.05
N TYR A 129 -4.25 9.24 -1.78
CA TYR A 129 -4.20 10.07 -2.98
C TYR A 129 -5.13 11.30 -2.90
N THR A 130 -5.54 11.68 -1.68
CA THR A 130 -6.54 12.75 -1.45
C THR A 130 -5.95 14.03 -0.85
N GLY A 131 -4.67 14.01 -0.44
CA GLY A 131 -4.05 15.13 0.29
C GLY A 131 -4.48 15.23 1.76
N GLU A 132 -5.42 14.39 2.19
CA GLU A 132 -5.93 14.31 3.57
C GLU A 132 -5.21 13.24 4.39
N LEU A 133 -5.48 13.22 5.71
CA LEU A 133 -5.15 12.07 6.54
C LEU A 133 -5.85 10.84 5.98
N GLY A 134 -5.10 9.80 5.71
CA GLY A 134 -5.68 8.61 5.12
C GLY A 134 -4.83 7.37 5.26
N TYR A 135 -5.48 6.25 5.02
CA TYR A 135 -4.90 4.92 5.07
C TYR A 135 -5.38 4.08 3.90
N GLU A 136 -4.59 3.13 3.50
CA GLU A 136 -4.93 2.11 2.53
C GLU A 136 -4.83 0.74 3.18
N ILE A 137 -5.88 -0.06 3.02
CA ILE A 137 -5.95 -1.43 3.54
C ILE A 137 -5.77 -2.38 2.37
N TRP A 138 -4.76 -3.23 2.47
CA TRP A 138 -4.43 -4.24 1.47
C TRP A 138 -4.78 -5.61 2.02
N CYS A 139 -5.62 -6.34 1.33
CA CYS A 139 -6.07 -7.68 1.73
C CYS A 139 -6.11 -8.65 0.56
N HIS A 140 -6.32 -9.93 0.84
CA HIS A 140 -6.60 -10.89 -0.22
C HIS A 140 -8.00 -10.63 -0.79
N PRO A 141 -8.24 -10.77 -2.10
CA PRO A 141 -9.55 -10.49 -2.72
C PRO A 141 -10.73 -11.23 -2.08
N LYS A 142 -10.53 -12.45 -1.60
CA LYS A 142 -11.58 -13.24 -0.89
C LYS A 142 -12.07 -12.56 0.40
N ASP A 143 -11.23 -11.74 1.01
CA ASP A 143 -11.49 -11.09 2.31
C ASP A 143 -11.97 -9.63 2.12
N ALA A 144 -12.00 -9.13 0.87
CA ALA A 144 -12.28 -7.73 0.57
C ALA A 144 -13.68 -7.27 1.03
N ALA A 145 -14.69 -8.13 0.90
CA ALA A 145 -16.05 -7.82 1.35
C ALA A 145 -16.10 -7.67 2.89
N GLU A 146 -15.46 -8.58 3.63
CA GLU A 146 -15.37 -8.49 5.10
C GLU A 146 -14.70 -7.18 5.52
N VAL A 147 -13.56 -6.84 4.89
CA VAL A 147 -12.83 -5.61 5.21
C VAL A 147 -13.68 -4.37 4.89
N TRP A 148 -14.39 -4.35 3.77
CA TRP A 148 -15.30 -3.27 3.40
C TRP A 148 -16.42 -3.10 4.44
N ASP A 149 -17.07 -4.19 4.84
CA ASP A 149 -18.15 -4.16 5.82
C ASP A 149 -17.67 -3.65 7.18
N LYS A 150 -16.46 -4.04 7.61
CA LYS A 150 -15.83 -3.52 8.83
C LYS A 150 -15.57 -2.02 8.76
N VAL A 151 -15.00 -1.53 7.66
CA VAL A 151 -14.78 -0.08 7.45
C VAL A 151 -16.11 0.66 7.49
N TRP A 152 -17.11 0.13 6.75
CA TRP A 152 -18.43 0.74 6.66
C TRP A 152 -19.12 0.82 8.02
N GLU A 153 -19.17 -0.29 8.75
CA GLU A 153 -19.81 -0.35 10.08
C GLU A 153 -19.10 0.60 11.08
N ALA A 154 -17.77 0.57 11.13
CA ALA A 154 -17.00 1.44 12.00
C ALA A 154 -17.11 2.93 11.63
N GLY A 155 -17.40 3.23 10.36
CA GLY A 155 -17.48 4.58 9.82
C GLY A 155 -18.84 5.25 9.97
N LYS A 156 -19.92 4.50 10.23
CA LYS A 156 -21.29 5.03 10.30
C LYS A 156 -21.45 6.23 11.25
N GLU A 157 -20.83 6.18 12.42
CA GLU A 157 -20.91 7.28 13.39
C GLU A 157 -20.11 8.53 12.98
N PHE A 158 -19.30 8.42 11.93
CA PHE A 158 -18.48 9.50 11.36
C PHE A 158 -19.00 9.98 10.01
N ASP A 159 -20.22 9.58 9.62
CA ASP A 159 -20.85 9.91 8.32
C ASP A 159 -19.95 9.51 7.13
N ILE A 160 -19.36 8.31 7.20
CA ILE A 160 -18.53 7.79 6.10
C ILE A 160 -19.33 7.72 4.82
N THR A 161 -18.74 8.18 3.73
CA THR A 161 -19.36 8.19 2.41
C THR A 161 -18.53 7.37 1.43
N PRO A 162 -19.12 6.46 0.64
CA PRO A 162 -18.41 5.76 -0.41
C PRO A 162 -18.13 6.72 -1.56
N LEU A 163 -16.89 6.69 -2.05
CA LEU A 163 -16.46 7.47 -3.21
C LEU A 163 -16.01 6.54 -4.33
N GLY A 164 -16.43 6.87 -5.55
CA GLY A 164 -15.88 6.27 -6.76
C GLY A 164 -14.62 7.00 -7.23
N LEU A 165 -13.97 6.45 -8.25
CA LEU A 165 -12.73 6.99 -8.80
C LEU A 165 -12.91 8.40 -9.40
N GLU A 166 -14.11 8.75 -9.84
CA GLU A 166 -14.43 10.03 -10.49
C GLU A 166 -15.00 11.09 -9.49
N ALA A 167 -14.94 10.81 -8.19
CA ALA A 167 -15.51 11.69 -7.16
C ALA A 167 -14.51 12.77 -6.69
#